data_f87b01dba77d9575e4a43faa42c47bce
#
_entry.id   f87b01dba77d9575e4a43faa42c47bce
#
_cell.length_a   1.000
_cell.length_b   1.000
_cell.length_c   1.000
_cell.angle_alpha   90.00
_cell.angle_beta   90.00
_cell.angle_gamma   90.00
#
_symmetry.space_group_name_H-M   'P 1'
#
loop_
_entity.id
_entity.type
_entity.pdbx_description
1 polymer ?
#
loop_
_entity_poly.entity_id
_entity_poly.type
_entity_poly.pdbx_seq_one_letter_code
_entity_poly.pdbx_strand_id
1 'polypeptide(L)'
;MTMAMPGGVRVLVVDDDPDHRFLARHRLERAGFDVRVAGSAEEAVIDIESVDLVLLDYRLPGTSGLELLPLLSERGPSVVMVTGMGSEGLAVEAMRQGAVDYIVKDDSYLDILEDVVRRAWLHHDLVRRAGELERIGLLVTSASARPEVFAEVVEGARRLLRADGCALFVLADAGLVQEATAGSRVGDHDALLTAARRLLAAPQRTVEAEGRLLVAVPPAEETPLGVLAVLTHEPRRFDPEERRLAVALASYAGIALGNLRRLELERSLVAELQQMLDLRRDLMASVSHELRTPLTCVSGFAETLRAHWDALSDDERMMFVDKICHHSAELGDLVERLLDFSQVEAGRLDAGIRPVELRAEIEATVAALGPLMVGRPVEIDVEASSVMADKVLLRRTLTNLLSNAAKYSDPGRPIAVRGFVSGGVARVEVADEGTGLTADEAERAFDPFWRASRVATNSLRGTGLGLALVKEYVRVMGGDVSVESEPGRGSTFAFTLPLPASLPV
;
A
#
# COMPACT_ATOMS: atom_id res chain seq x y z
N MET A 1 38.66 9.66 -35.83
CA MET A 1 38.04 8.37 -35.48
C MET A 1 36.59 8.45 -35.94
N THR A 2 36.32 7.92 -37.14
CA THR A 2 35.01 8.03 -37.81
C THR A 2 34.03 7.16 -37.04
N MET A 3 33.11 7.76 -36.27
CA MET A 3 32.01 7.02 -35.66
C MET A 3 31.17 6.38 -36.78
N ALA A 4 31.06 5.07 -36.79
CA ALA A 4 30.14 4.37 -37.68
C ALA A 4 28.72 4.88 -37.44
N MET A 5 28.04 5.33 -38.48
CA MET A 5 26.64 5.74 -38.38
C MET A 5 25.79 4.55 -38.04
N PRO A 6 24.80 4.70 -37.15
CA PRO A 6 23.79 3.65 -36.95
C PRO A 6 23.08 3.44 -38.28
N GLY A 7 23.03 2.20 -38.78
CA GLY A 7 22.37 1.87 -40.04
C GLY A 7 20.91 2.34 -40.00
N GLY A 8 20.50 3.07 -41.07
CA GLY A 8 19.10 3.43 -41.29
C GLY A 8 18.67 4.87 -40.99
N VAL A 9 19.61 5.84 -40.91
CA VAL A 9 19.23 7.27 -40.85
C VAL A 9 18.64 7.68 -42.22
N ARG A 10 17.38 8.10 -42.22
CA ARG A 10 16.61 8.42 -43.43
C ARG A 10 16.71 9.91 -43.73
N VAL A 11 17.25 10.24 -44.90
CA VAL A 11 17.44 11.61 -45.36
C VAL A 11 16.57 11.87 -46.59
N LEU A 12 15.80 12.94 -46.59
CA LEU A 12 15.07 13.42 -47.77
C LEU A 12 15.85 14.58 -48.40
N VAL A 13 16.19 14.45 -49.65
CA VAL A 13 16.81 15.54 -50.46
C VAL A 13 15.73 16.18 -51.31
N VAL A 14 15.44 17.45 -51.05
CA VAL A 14 14.44 18.25 -51.76
C VAL A 14 15.16 19.30 -52.58
N ASP A 15 15.14 19.15 -53.90
CA ASP A 15 15.86 20.03 -54.86
C ASP A 15 15.13 19.92 -56.20
N ASP A 16 14.96 21.00 -56.94
CA ASP A 16 14.29 20.96 -58.23
C ASP A 16 15.22 20.49 -59.38
N ASP A 17 16.53 20.58 -59.19
CA ASP A 17 17.51 20.12 -60.15
C ASP A 17 17.76 18.60 -60.02
N PRO A 18 17.49 17.80 -61.07
CA PRO A 18 17.68 16.35 -61.04
C PRO A 18 19.13 15.91 -60.88
N ASP A 19 20.10 16.71 -61.42
CA ASP A 19 21.51 16.40 -61.31
C ASP A 19 22.01 16.62 -59.89
N HIS A 20 21.59 17.69 -59.23
CA HIS A 20 21.87 17.92 -57.82
C HIS A 20 21.29 16.83 -56.92
N ARG A 21 20.02 16.45 -57.13
CA ARG A 21 19.41 15.33 -56.40
C ARG A 21 20.19 14.03 -56.54
N PHE A 22 20.61 13.73 -57.78
CA PHE A 22 21.38 12.52 -58.06
C PHE A 22 22.73 12.53 -57.32
N LEU A 23 23.49 13.62 -57.41
CA LEU A 23 24.80 13.74 -56.78
C LEU A 23 24.72 13.68 -55.25
N ALA A 24 23.81 14.44 -54.67
CA ALA A 24 23.58 14.42 -53.19
C ALA A 24 23.17 13.04 -52.68
N ARG A 25 22.21 12.40 -53.38
CA ARG A 25 21.80 11.03 -53.10
C ARG A 25 22.98 10.07 -53.14
N HIS A 26 23.73 10.05 -54.23
CA HIS A 26 24.85 9.13 -54.40
C HIS A 26 25.94 9.31 -53.32
N ARG A 27 26.22 10.56 -52.95
CA ARG A 27 27.21 10.88 -51.89
C ARG A 27 26.78 10.39 -50.54
N LEU A 28 25.52 10.62 -50.17
CA LEU A 28 24.96 10.24 -48.87
C LEU A 28 24.69 8.72 -48.73
N GLU A 29 24.25 8.05 -49.80
CA GLU A 29 24.12 6.60 -49.83
C GLU A 29 25.48 5.90 -49.61
N ARG A 30 26.54 6.42 -50.21
CA ARG A 30 27.92 5.92 -49.96
C ARG A 30 28.40 6.14 -48.54
N ALA A 31 27.89 7.18 -47.87
CA ALA A 31 28.16 7.45 -46.46
C ALA A 31 27.29 6.62 -45.49
N GLY A 32 26.40 5.78 -46.05
CA GLY A 32 25.55 4.86 -45.22
C GLY A 32 24.18 5.41 -44.82
N PHE A 33 23.72 6.50 -45.43
CA PHE A 33 22.36 7.03 -45.22
C PHE A 33 21.36 6.36 -46.16
N ASP A 34 20.11 6.21 -45.69
CA ASP A 34 18.95 5.84 -46.53
C ASP A 34 18.36 7.11 -47.13
N VAL A 35 18.47 7.28 -48.45
CA VAL A 35 18.17 8.56 -49.08
C VAL A 35 16.97 8.48 -50.01
N ARG A 36 15.97 9.35 -49.73
CA ARG A 36 14.87 9.64 -50.63
C ARG A 36 15.07 11.00 -51.29
N VAL A 37 14.43 11.22 -52.41
CA VAL A 37 14.54 12.47 -53.16
C VAL A 37 13.14 12.99 -53.54
N ALA A 38 12.96 14.30 -53.52
CA ALA A 38 11.77 15.00 -53.97
C ALA A 38 12.14 16.18 -54.88
N GLY A 39 11.41 16.40 -55.94
CA GLY A 39 11.63 17.48 -56.90
C GLY A 39 10.78 18.72 -56.64
N SER A 40 9.83 18.65 -55.71
CA SER A 40 8.93 19.75 -55.37
C SER A 40 8.55 19.74 -53.90
N ALA A 41 7.93 20.83 -53.46
CA ALA A 41 7.36 20.95 -52.08
C ALA A 41 6.27 19.93 -51.82
N GLU A 42 5.42 19.66 -52.80
CA GLU A 42 4.30 18.70 -52.66
C GLU A 42 4.81 17.27 -52.43
N GLU A 43 5.86 16.85 -53.20
CA GLU A 43 6.49 15.55 -53.02
C GLU A 43 7.15 15.45 -51.65
N ALA A 44 7.82 16.50 -51.18
CA ALA A 44 8.48 16.55 -49.88
C ALA A 44 7.50 16.36 -48.71
N VAL A 45 6.32 16.96 -48.78
CA VAL A 45 5.29 16.86 -47.73
C VAL A 45 4.71 15.44 -47.58
N ILE A 46 4.67 14.67 -48.67
CA ILE A 46 4.14 13.29 -48.66
C ILE A 46 5.12 12.34 -47.93
N ASP A 47 6.42 12.52 -48.12
CA ASP A 47 7.46 11.61 -47.61
C ASP A 47 7.97 11.99 -46.20
N ILE A 48 7.56 13.12 -45.63
CA ILE A 48 8.16 13.72 -44.44
C ILE A 48 8.04 12.88 -43.18
N GLU A 49 6.91 12.18 -42.96
CA GLU A 49 6.66 11.41 -41.73
C GLU A 49 7.61 10.21 -41.56
N SER A 50 8.31 9.86 -42.64
CA SER A 50 9.19 8.71 -42.70
C SER A 50 10.66 9.03 -42.63
N VAL A 51 11.08 10.32 -42.50
CA VAL A 51 12.47 10.75 -42.55
C VAL A 51 12.94 11.40 -41.24
N ASP A 52 14.25 11.32 -41.03
CA ASP A 52 14.88 11.84 -39.81
C ASP A 52 15.52 13.23 -40.08
N LEU A 53 15.88 13.52 -41.35
CA LEU A 53 16.50 14.77 -41.75
C LEU A 53 16.08 15.15 -43.17
N VAL A 54 15.92 16.45 -43.44
CA VAL A 54 15.63 17.01 -44.75
C VAL A 54 16.77 17.94 -45.17
N LEU A 55 17.29 17.71 -46.36
CA LEU A 55 18.11 18.69 -47.11
C LEU A 55 17.17 19.46 -48.02
N LEU A 56 16.97 20.75 -47.76
CA LEU A 56 15.97 21.57 -48.43
C LEU A 56 16.61 22.65 -49.27
N ASP A 57 16.45 22.57 -50.58
CA ASP A 57 16.91 23.66 -51.46
C ASP A 57 16.04 24.90 -51.24
N TYR A 58 16.70 26.06 -51.29
CA TYR A 58 16.00 27.35 -51.17
C TYR A 58 15.05 27.60 -52.34
N ARG A 59 15.47 27.24 -53.58
CA ARG A 59 14.68 27.44 -54.80
C ARG A 59 13.91 26.18 -55.16
N LEU A 60 12.59 26.27 -55.07
CA LEU A 60 11.71 25.20 -55.50
C LEU A 60 10.63 25.77 -56.42
N PRO A 61 10.08 24.99 -57.38
CA PRO A 61 8.99 25.41 -58.24
C PRO A 61 7.75 25.77 -57.42
N GLY A 62 7.23 26.98 -57.63
CA GLY A 62 5.97 27.43 -57.03
C GLY A 62 6.04 27.94 -55.57
N THR A 63 7.10 27.60 -54.84
CA THR A 63 7.32 28.08 -53.44
C THR A 63 8.81 28.16 -53.14
N SER A 64 9.18 28.90 -52.11
CA SER A 64 10.57 28.89 -51.62
C SER A 64 10.76 27.83 -50.52
N GLY A 65 11.98 27.26 -50.45
CA GLY A 65 12.31 26.36 -49.32
C GLY A 65 12.15 27.04 -47.97
N LEU A 66 12.32 28.37 -47.88
CA LEU A 66 12.12 29.13 -46.65
C LEU A 66 10.63 29.16 -46.21
N GLU A 67 9.71 29.22 -47.19
CA GLU A 67 8.25 29.13 -46.88
C GLU A 67 7.84 27.72 -46.47
N LEU A 68 8.51 26.69 -46.95
CA LEU A 68 8.25 25.30 -46.62
C LEU A 68 8.87 24.88 -45.26
N LEU A 69 9.96 25.54 -44.85
CA LEU A 69 10.75 25.22 -43.67
C LEU A 69 9.94 25.12 -42.38
N PRO A 70 9.04 26.07 -42.00
CA PRO A 70 8.25 25.94 -40.78
C PRO A 70 7.37 24.69 -40.80
N LEU A 71 6.72 24.38 -41.88
CA LEU A 71 5.86 23.22 -42.05
C LEU A 71 6.62 21.90 -41.86
N LEU A 72 7.84 21.83 -42.37
CA LEU A 72 8.70 20.65 -42.25
C LEU A 72 9.25 20.51 -40.83
N SER A 73 9.67 21.61 -40.20
CA SER A 73 10.22 21.63 -38.84
C SER A 73 9.18 21.26 -37.79
N GLU A 74 7.91 21.69 -37.94
CA GLU A 74 6.81 21.34 -37.04
C GLU A 74 6.46 19.83 -37.08
N ARG A 75 6.75 19.15 -38.18
CA ARG A 75 6.46 17.72 -38.36
C ARG A 75 7.55 16.78 -37.86
N GLY A 76 8.66 17.32 -37.36
CA GLY A 76 9.63 16.57 -36.57
C GLY A 76 11.02 16.37 -37.17
N PRO A 77 11.29 16.26 -38.50
CA PRO A 77 12.63 16.07 -39.00
C PRO A 77 13.47 17.35 -38.86
N SER A 78 14.76 17.19 -38.64
CA SER A 78 15.68 18.34 -38.71
C SER A 78 15.87 18.79 -40.16
N VAL A 79 15.87 20.09 -40.39
CA VAL A 79 16.01 20.66 -41.73
C VAL A 79 17.36 21.36 -41.87
N VAL A 80 18.10 20.99 -42.88
CA VAL A 80 19.31 21.69 -43.36
C VAL A 80 18.99 22.41 -44.65
N MET A 81 19.14 23.74 -44.65
CA MET A 81 18.90 24.54 -45.86
C MET A 81 20.10 24.48 -46.82
N VAL A 82 19.80 24.33 -48.09
CA VAL A 82 20.81 24.40 -49.17
C VAL A 82 20.54 25.66 -49.98
N THR A 83 21.52 26.54 -50.09
CA THR A 83 21.36 27.86 -50.70
C THR A 83 22.43 28.13 -51.76
N GLY A 84 22.13 28.95 -52.77
CA GLY A 84 23.12 29.37 -53.75
C GLY A 84 24.11 30.43 -53.22
N MET A 85 25.20 30.66 -53.93
CA MET A 85 26.22 31.68 -53.58
C MET A 85 25.61 33.09 -53.41
N GLY A 86 26.06 33.85 -52.39
CA GLY A 86 25.66 35.23 -52.13
C GLY A 86 24.43 35.43 -51.27
N SER A 87 24.00 34.39 -50.56
CA SER A 87 22.75 34.38 -49.78
C SER A 87 22.95 34.33 -48.24
N GLU A 88 23.99 35.01 -47.71
CA GLU A 88 24.25 35.01 -46.24
C GLU A 88 23.05 35.49 -45.39
N GLY A 89 22.28 36.47 -45.93
CA GLY A 89 21.07 36.93 -45.26
C GLY A 89 19.96 35.85 -45.17
N LEU A 90 19.86 34.97 -46.17
CA LEU A 90 18.92 33.86 -46.22
C LEU A 90 19.31 32.75 -45.25
N ALA A 91 20.59 32.50 -45.07
CA ALA A 91 21.07 31.54 -44.09
C ALA A 91 20.65 31.94 -42.65
N VAL A 92 20.82 33.23 -42.29
CA VAL A 92 20.41 33.77 -41.01
C VAL A 92 18.88 33.64 -40.81
N GLU A 93 18.10 33.94 -41.85
CA GLU A 93 16.64 33.83 -41.78
C GLU A 93 16.18 32.37 -41.68
N ALA A 94 16.82 31.44 -42.39
CA ALA A 94 16.54 30.02 -42.28
C ALA A 94 16.80 29.49 -40.85
N MET A 95 17.91 29.89 -40.24
CA MET A 95 18.22 29.54 -38.84
C MET A 95 17.18 30.10 -37.86
N ARG A 96 16.68 31.32 -38.10
CA ARG A 96 15.60 31.91 -37.26
C ARG A 96 14.28 31.18 -37.41
N GLN A 97 14.01 30.59 -38.56
CA GLN A 97 12.77 29.86 -38.85
C GLN A 97 12.87 28.37 -38.54
N GLY A 98 13.97 27.89 -37.93
CA GLY A 98 14.07 26.53 -37.38
C GLY A 98 14.96 25.58 -38.19
N ALA A 99 15.74 26.07 -39.19
CA ALA A 99 16.79 25.24 -39.79
C ALA A 99 17.87 24.93 -38.74
N VAL A 100 18.37 23.70 -38.73
CA VAL A 100 19.44 23.26 -37.82
C VAL A 100 20.83 23.65 -38.31
N ASP A 101 21.00 23.68 -39.63
CA ASP A 101 22.25 24.08 -40.29
C ASP A 101 21.92 24.56 -41.70
N TYR A 102 22.93 25.09 -42.41
CA TYR A 102 22.82 25.47 -43.82
C TYR A 102 24.09 25.12 -44.62
N ILE A 103 23.93 24.95 -45.92
CA ILE A 103 25.01 24.69 -46.86
C ILE A 103 24.88 25.66 -48.01
N VAL A 104 26.01 26.26 -48.41
CA VAL A 104 26.08 27.07 -49.65
C VAL A 104 26.50 26.17 -50.81
N LYS A 105 25.72 26.14 -51.91
CA LYS A 105 26.04 25.40 -53.13
C LYS A 105 27.19 26.12 -53.87
N ASP A 106 28.41 25.74 -53.55
CA ASP A 106 29.64 26.08 -54.28
C ASP A 106 30.25 24.81 -54.87
N ASP A 107 31.39 24.95 -55.54
CA ASP A 107 32.08 23.83 -56.18
C ASP A 107 32.51 22.72 -55.22
N SER A 108 32.54 23.01 -53.93
CA SER A 108 32.97 22.08 -52.83
C SER A 108 31.84 21.56 -51.96
N TYR A 109 30.56 21.98 -52.16
CA TYR A 109 29.48 21.68 -51.25
C TYR A 109 29.23 20.18 -51.01
N LEU A 110 29.47 19.36 -52.04
CA LEU A 110 29.36 17.90 -51.94
C LEU A 110 30.42 17.29 -51.01
N ASP A 111 31.56 17.94 -50.84
CA ASP A 111 32.62 17.44 -49.95
C ASP A 111 32.29 17.63 -48.48
N ILE A 112 31.53 18.68 -48.12
CA ILE A 112 31.11 18.98 -46.76
C ILE A 112 29.73 18.42 -46.44
N LEU A 113 28.96 17.95 -47.42
CA LEU A 113 27.58 17.50 -47.30
C LEU A 113 27.43 16.41 -46.25
N GLU A 114 28.30 15.41 -46.24
CA GLU A 114 28.29 14.31 -45.29
C GLU A 114 28.46 14.83 -43.84
N ASP A 115 29.44 15.72 -43.63
CA ASP A 115 29.73 16.25 -42.29
C ASP A 115 28.60 17.12 -41.75
N VAL A 116 27.97 17.92 -42.60
CA VAL A 116 26.82 18.74 -42.20
C VAL A 116 25.62 17.88 -41.87
N VAL A 117 25.28 16.91 -42.73
CA VAL A 117 24.16 15.97 -42.45
C VAL A 117 24.39 15.18 -41.17
N ARG A 118 25.61 14.74 -40.93
CA ARG A 118 26.00 14.03 -39.71
C ARG A 118 25.82 14.90 -38.47
N ARG A 119 26.25 16.16 -38.48
CA ARG A 119 26.07 17.11 -37.38
C ARG A 119 24.57 17.40 -37.10
N ALA A 120 23.83 17.67 -38.16
CA ALA A 120 22.41 17.94 -38.08
C ALA A 120 21.63 16.75 -37.50
N TRP A 121 21.99 15.54 -37.94
CA TRP A 121 21.37 14.31 -37.36
C TRP A 121 21.74 14.12 -35.88
N LEU A 122 23.01 14.32 -35.49
CA LEU A 122 23.41 14.23 -34.07
C LEU A 122 22.63 15.23 -33.21
N HIS A 123 22.48 16.46 -33.71
CA HIS A 123 21.66 17.47 -33.02
C HIS A 123 20.21 17.02 -32.87
N HIS A 124 19.60 16.52 -33.96
CA HIS A 124 18.23 15.99 -33.96
C HIS A 124 18.04 14.87 -32.95
N ASP A 125 18.92 13.86 -32.96
CA ASP A 125 18.84 12.71 -32.08
C ASP A 125 18.96 13.12 -30.59
N LEU A 126 19.84 14.09 -30.27
CA LEU A 126 19.99 14.65 -28.95
C LEU A 126 18.71 15.37 -28.46
N VAL A 127 18.13 16.25 -29.29
CA VAL A 127 16.90 16.97 -28.94
C VAL A 127 15.73 16.01 -28.75
N ARG A 128 15.58 15.05 -29.67
CA ARG A 128 14.54 14.03 -29.59
C ARG A 128 14.67 13.17 -28.31
N ARG A 129 15.89 12.74 -27.97
CA ARG A 129 16.16 11.95 -26.75
C ARG A 129 15.89 12.76 -25.50
N ALA A 130 16.31 14.03 -25.48
CA ALA A 130 16.07 14.93 -24.36
C ALA A 130 14.55 15.15 -24.13
N GLY A 131 13.79 15.44 -25.19
CA GLY A 131 12.34 15.62 -25.12
C GLY A 131 11.61 14.37 -24.64
N GLU A 132 12.01 13.18 -25.08
CA GLU A 132 11.39 11.93 -24.64
C GLU A 132 11.71 11.63 -23.16
N LEU A 133 12.94 11.90 -22.71
CA LEU A 133 13.29 11.77 -21.29
C LEU A 133 12.51 12.75 -20.41
N GLU A 134 12.37 14.00 -20.87
CA GLU A 134 11.57 15.01 -20.17
C GLU A 134 10.10 14.58 -20.06
N ARG A 135 9.52 14.09 -21.16
CA ARG A 135 8.15 13.57 -21.19
C ARG A 135 7.95 12.43 -20.18
N ILE A 136 8.85 11.45 -20.15
CA ILE A 136 8.81 10.35 -19.19
C ILE A 136 8.96 10.89 -17.74
N GLY A 137 9.91 11.81 -17.52
CA GLY A 137 10.12 12.42 -16.23
C GLY A 137 8.87 13.14 -15.69
N LEU A 138 8.19 13.92 -16.54
CA LEU A 138 6.93 14.59 -16.21
C LEU A 138 5.82 13.58 -15.90
N LEU A 139 5.68 12.52 -16.67
CA LEU A 139 4.71 11.47 -16.41
C LEU A 139 4.94 10.79 -15.04
N VAL A 140 6.19 10.46 -14.72
CA VAL A 140 6.56 9.82 -13.45
C VAL A 140 6.29 10.73 -12.26
N THR A 141 6.51 12.05 -12.41
CA THR A 141 6.33 13.02 -11.32
C THR A 141 4.88 13.50 -11.16
N SER A 142 4.11 13.58 -12.25
CA SER A 142 2.74 14.08 -12.26
C SER A 142 1.67 13.00 -12.09
N ALA A 143 2.00 11.75 -12.37
CA ALA A 143 1.05 10.66 -12.30
C ALA A 143 0.82 10.24 -10.85
N SER A 144 -0.41 10.35 -10.37
CA SER A 144 -0.93 9.46 -9.35
C SER A 144 -0.63 8.03 -9.81
N ALA A 145 0.20 7.30 -9.07
CA ALA A 145 0.73 5.98 -9.35
C ALA A 145 -0.24 5.08 -10.14
N ARG A 146 -0.09 5.06 -11.45
CA ARG A 146 -0.88 4.20 -12.34
C ARG A 146 0.06 3.18 -12.96
N PRO A 147 -0.37 1.93 -13.12
CA PRO A 147 0.40 0.90 -13.82
C PRO A 147 0.84 1.31 -15.23
N GLU A 148 0.08 2.20 -15.88
CA GLU A 148 0.38 2.73 -17.21
C GLU A 148 1.72 3.48 -17.28
N VAL A 149 2.19 4.07 -16.16
CA VAL A 149 3.49 4.76 -16.10
C VAL A 149 4.65 3.80 -16.39
N PHE A 150 4.57 2.57 -15.89
CA PHE A 150 5.61 1.57 -16.16
C PHE A 150 5.65 1.16 -17.62
N ALA A 151 4.48 1.04 -18.27
CA ALA A 151 4.40 0.77 -19.71
C ALA A 151 5.06 1.89 -20.52
N GLU A 152 4.82 3.14 -20.15
CA GLU A 152 5.44 4.32 -20.81
C GLU A 152 6.96 4.36 -20.60
N VAL A 153 7.45 4.07 -19.40
CA VAL A 153 8.90 3.99 -19.13
C VAL A 153 9.56 2.90 -19.96
N VAL A 154 8.94 1.71 -20.04
CA VAL A 154 9.48 0.58 -20.79
C VAL A 154 9.43 0.84 -22.30
N GLU A 155 8.34 1.41 -22.82
CA GLU A 155 8.22 1.78 -24.23
C GLU A 155 9.16 2.93 -24.60
N GLY A 156 9.32 3.92 -23.71
CA GLY A 156 10.32 4.97 -23.87
C GLY A 156 11.74 4.43 -23.90
N ALA A 157 12.05 3.48 -23.02
CA ALA A 157 13.35 2.80 -23.01
C ALA A 157 13.60 2.05 -24.32
N ARG A 158 12.61 1.32 -24.81
CA ARG A 158 12.70 0.63 -26.10
C ARG A 158 12.99 1.58 -27.27
N ARG A 159 12.28 2.71 -27.33
CA ARG A 159 12.47 3.73 -28.37
C ARG A 159 13.82 4.43 -28.27
N LEU A 160 14.18 4.91 -27.09
CA LEU A 160 15.42 5.68 -26.88
C LEU A 160 16.68 4.85 -27.09
N LEU A 161 16.65 3.58 -26.69
CA LEU A 161 17.78 2.66 -26.82
C LEU A 161 17.72 1.83 -28.10
N ARG A 162 16.76 2.11 -28.99
CA ARG A 162 16.54 1.35 -30.24
C ARG A 162 16.57 -0.15 -30.01
N ALA A 163 15.88 -0.57 -28.95
CA ALA A 163 15.83 -1.96 -28.54
C ALA A 163 14.64 -2.68 -29.19
N ASP A 164 14.78 -3.98 -29.40
CA ASP A 164 13.70 -4.83 -29.92
C ASP A 164 12.67 -5.14 -28.85
N GLY A 165 13.11 -5.18 -27.58
CA GLY A 165 12.25 -5.37 -26.43
C GLY A 165 12.82 -4.75 -25.17
N CYS A 166 11.92 -4.36 -24.28
CA CYS A 166 12.25 -3.93 -22.90
C CYS A 166 11.27 -4.55 -21.93
N ALA A 167 11.73 -4.85 -20.70
CA ALA A 167 10.89 -5.33 -19.63
C ALA A 167 11.32 -4.73 -18.29
N LEU A 168 10.34 -4.45 -17.43
CA LEU A 168 10.54 -4.04 -16.05
C LEU A 168 10.13 -5.17 -15.13
N PHE A 169 11.06 -5.64 -14.32
CA PHE A 169 10.83 -6.60 -13.24
C PHE A 169 10.87 -5.87 -11.91
N VAL A 170 9.90 -6.16 -11.04
CA VAL A 170 9.74 -5.53 -9.73
C VAL A 170 9.86 -6.58 -8.64
N LEU A 171 10.53 -6.25 -7.55
CA LEU A 171 10.64 -7.12 -6.38
C LEU A 171 9.38 -6.97 -5.53
N ALA A 172 8.56 -8.03 -5.51
CA ALA A 172 7.41 -8.21 -4.63
C ALA A 172 7.73 -9.23 -3.52
N ASP A 173 6.84 -9.41 -2.54
CA ASP A 173 7.01 -10.35 -1.42
C ASP A 173 7.24 -11.79 -1.89
N ALA A 174 6.56 -12.20 -2.96
CA ALA A 174 6.72 -13.53 -3.57
C ALA A 174 7.96 -13.69 -4.47
N GLY A 175 8.77 -12.63 -4.64
CA GLY A 175 9.94 -12.60 -5.51
C GLY A 175 9.83 -11.61 -6.67
N LEU A 176 10.68 -11.79 -7.68
CA LEU A 176 10.73 -10.89 -8.83
C LEU A 176 9.59 -11.18 -9.81
N VAL A 177 8.76 -10.17 -10.09
CA VAL A 177 7.59 -10.24 -10.98
C VAL A 177 7.77 -9.29 -12.15
N GLN A 178 7.34 -9.67 -13.36
CA GLN A 178 7.32 -8.78 -14.51
C GLN A 178 6.13 -7.83 -14.41
N GLU A 179 6.40 -6.54 -14.32
CA GLU A 179 5.40 -5.48 -14.17
C GLU A 179 4.98 -4.87 -15.51
N ALA A 180 5.95 -4.66 -16.41
CA ALA A 180 5.68 -4.09 -17.72
C ALA A 180 6.62 -4.66 -18.77
N THR A 181 6.17 -4.64 -20.04
CA THR A 181 6.96 -5.06 -21.20
C THR A 181 6.58 -4.25 -22.43
N ALA A 182 7.54 -4.05 -23.34
CA ALA A 182 7.34 -3.40 -24.62
C ALA A 182 8.16 -4.10 -25.72
N GLY A 183 7.63 -4.11 -26.95
CA GLY A 183 8.27 -4.75 -28.12
C GLY A 183 7.95 -6.23 -28.29
N SER A 184 8.50 -6.83 -29.37
CA SER A 184 8.10 -8.14 -29.87
C SER A 184 8.81 -9.33 -29.23
N ARG A 185 9.84 -9.13 -28.40
CA ARG A 185 10.65 -10.21 -27.85
C ARG A 185 11.25 -9.87 -26.49
N VAL A 186 10.56 -10.29 -25.47
CA VAL A 186 11.17 -10.56 -24.17
C VAL A 186 11.71 -11.99 -24.26
N GLY A 187 12.93 -12.25 -24.68
CA GLY A 187 13.58 -13.55 -24.82
C GLY A 187 13.01 -14.72 -23.97
N ASP A 188 13.81 -15.70 -23.65
CA ASP A 188 13.41 -16.71 -22.64
C ASP A 188 13.17 -15.99 -21.29
N HIS A 189 11.90 -15.93 -20.88
CA HIS A 189 11.43 -15.26 -19.65
C HIS A 189 12.17 -15.78 -18.40
N ASP A 190 12.37 -17.08 -18.30
CA ASP A 190 13.03 -17.70 -17.16
C ASP A 190 14.52 -17.36 -17.11
N ALA A 191 15.16 -17.28 -18.27
CA ALA A 191 16.55 -16.85 -18.37
C ALA A 191 16.72 -15.38 -17.98
N LEU A 192 15.78 -14.50 -18.35
CA LEU A 192 15.77 -13.10 -17.95
C LEU A 192 15.53 -12.91 -16.46
N LEU A 193 14.56 -13.63 -15.89
CA LEU A 193 14.31 -13.63 -14.45
C LEU A 193 15.54 -14.09 -13.66
N THR A 194 16.21 -15.14 -14.16
CA THR A 194 17.43 -15.65 -13.53
C THR A 194 18.57 -14.62 -13.58
N ALA A 195 18.75 -13.96 -14.72
CA ALA A 195 19.76 -12.90 -14.87
C ALA A 195 19.43 -11.68 -14.00
N ALA A 196 18.17 -11.28 -13.93
CA ALA A 196 17.70 -10.18 -13.08
C ALA A 196 17.91 -10.48 -11.58
N ARG A 197 17.61 -11.70 -11.13
CA ARG A 197 17.89 -12.14 -9.74
C ARG A 197 19.38 -12.11 -9.40
N ARG A 198 20.24 -12.51 -10.34
CA ARG A 198 21.70 -12.43 -10.17
C ARG A 198 22.17 -10.99 -10.05
N LEU A 199 21.62 -10.07 -10.85
CA LEU A 199 21.94 -8.65 -10.75
C LEU A 199 21.57 -8.06 -9.40
N LEU A 200 20.37 -8.39 -8.88
CA LEU A 200 19.92 -7.90 -7.58
C LEU A 200 20.80 -8.37 -6.42
N ALA A 201 21.38 -9.58 -6.53
CA ALA A 201 22.30 -10.14 -5.55
C ALA A 201 23.75 -9.63 -5.68
N ALA A 202 24.08 -8.96 -6.81
CA ALA A 202 25.44 -8.49 -7.10
C ALA A 202 25.64 -7.03 -6.64
N PRO A 203 26.87 -6.62 -6.30
CA PRO A 203 27.17 -5.22 -6.01
C PRO A 203 27.11 -4.33 -7.26
N GLN A 204 27.18 -4.94 -8.44
CA GLN A 204 27.07 -4.24 -9.73
C GLN A 204 25.63 -3.86 -10.01
N ARG A 205 25.44 -2.60 -10.47
CA ARG A 205 24.11 -2.06 -10.78
C ARG A 205 23.70 -2.26 -12.24
N THR A 206 24.62 -2.72 -13.08
CA THR A 206 24.42 -2.90 -14.53
C THR A 206 25.20 -4.12 -15.00
N VAL A 207 24.56 -4.97 -15.78
CA VAL A 207 25.18 -6.14 -16.44
C VAL A 207 24.82 -6.12 -17.92
N GLU A 208 25.82 -6.29 -18.77
CA GLU A 208 25.67 -6.40 -20.22
C GLU A 208 26.20 -7.76 -20.69
N ALA A 209 25.36 -8.51 -21.39
CA ALA A 209 25.72 -9.80 -21.96
C ALA A 209 24.81 -10.14 -23.15
N GLU A 210 25.41 -10.62 -24.26
CA GLU A 210 24.69 -11.21 -25.40
C GLU A 210 23.52 -10.38 -25.95
N GLY A 211 23.73 -9.06 -26.15
CA GLY A 211 22.65 -8.17 -26.62
C GLY A 211 21.60 -7.82 -25.57
N ARG A 212 21.90 -8.06 -24.29
CA ARG A 212 21.05 -7.72 -23.16
C ARG A 212 21.75 -6.72 -22.25
N LEU A 213 21.05 -5.65 -21.90
CA LEU A 213 21.48 -4.70 -20.87
C LEU A 213 20.49 -4.76 -19.72
N LEU A 214 20.95 -5.20 -18.56
CA LEU A 214 20.18 -5.24 -17.34
C LEU A 214 20.65 -4.11 -16.42
N VAL A 215 19.74 -3.29 -15.97
CA VAL A 215 20.01 -2.18 -15.05
C VAL A 215 19.15 -2.34 -13.81
N ALA A 216 19.78 -2.36 -12.63
CA ALA A 216 19.05 -2.35 -11.38
C ALA A 216 18.24 -1.05 -11.26
N VAL A 217 16.98 -1.19 -10.88
CA VAL A 217 16.13 -0.04 -10.56
C VAL A 217 16.53 0.43 -9.18
N PRO A 218 17.14 1.61 -9.03
CA PRO A 218 17.66 2.07 -7.77
C PRO A 218 16.51 2.32 -6.81
N PRO A 219 16.67 1.97 -5.54
CA PRO A 219 15.78 2.43 -4.50
C PRO A 219 16.09 3.90 -4.18
N ALA A 220 15.16 4.56 -3.57
CA ALA A 220 15.47 5.81 -2.88
C ALA A 220 16.57 5.58 -1.82
N GLU A 221 16.70 4.36 -1.27
CA GLU A 221 17.70 3.95 -0.29
C GLU A 221 18.08 2.45 -0.48
N GLU A 222 19.37 2.19 -0.72
CA GLU A 222 20.17 0.94 -0.57
C GLU A 222 19.72 -0.38 -1.23
N THR A 223 18.47 -0.79 -1.29
CA THR A 223 18.08 -2.10 -1.87
C THR A 223 17.36 -1.93 -3.21
N PRO A 224 17.81 -2.58 -4.31
CA PRO A 224 17.16 -2.46 -5.62
C PRO A 224 15.68 -2.89 -5.55
N LEU A 225 14.78 -2.06 -6.09
CA LEU A 225 13.35 -2.33 -6.16
C LEU A 225 12.97 -3.23 -7.34
N GLY A 226 13.88 -3.39 -8.32
CA GLY A 226 13.63 -4.15 -9.51
C GLY A 226 14.78 -4.11 -10.51
N VAL A 227 14.50 -4.51 -11.75
CA VAL A 227 15.46 -4.55 -12.86
C VAL A 227 14.77 -4.09 -14.13
N LEU A 228 15.36 -3.12 -14.83
CA LEU A 228 15.03 -2.78 -16.20
C LEU A 228 15.90 -3.63 -17.15
N ALA A 229 15.27 -4.42 -18.00
CA ALA A 229 15.93 -5.25 -19.01
C ALA A 229 15.71 -4.63 -20.40
N VAL A 230 16.79 -4.40 -21.13
CA VAL A 230 16.81 -3.92 -22.52
C VAL A 230 17.37 -5.01 -23.40
N LEU A 231 16.68 -5.37 -24.48
CA LEU A 231 16.95 -6.53 -25.31
C LEU A 231 17.12 -6.12 -26.77
N THR A 232 18.15 -6.64 -27.41
CA THR A 232 18.38 -6.48 -28.86
C THR A 232 18.44 -7.84 -29.55
N HIS A 233 17.91 -7.90 -30.77
CA HIS A 233 17.84 -9.14 -31.56
C HIS A 233 19.24 -9.64 -31.96
N GLU A 234 20.06 -8.68 -32.43
CA GLU A 234 21.45 -8.94 -32.73
C GLU A 234 22.33 -8.62 -31.51
N PRO A 235 23.23 -9.51 -31.12
CA PRO A 235 24.19 -9.22 -30.06
C PRO A 235 25.02 -8.00 -30.41
N ARG A 236 24.78 -6.87 -29.76
CA ARG A 236 25.58 -5.67 -29.86
C ARG A 236 26.01 -5.18 -28.51
N ARG A 237 27.01 -4.34 -28.46
CA ARG A 237 27.38 -3.63 -27.24
C ARG A 237 26.66 -2.30 -27.18
N PHE A 238 26.17 -1.96 -26.01
CA PHE A 238 25.62 -0.64 -25.74
C PHE A 238 26.75 0.36 -25.52
N ASP A 239 26.66 1.50 -26.16
CA ASP A 239 27.65 2.55 -25.98
C ASP A 239 27.52 3.22 -24.57
N PRO A 240 28.50 4.04 -24.16
CA PRO A 240 28.45 4.71 -22.85
C PRO A 240 27.25 5.63 -22.66
N GLU A 241 26.73 6.23 -23.73
CA GLU A 241 25.57 7.13 -23.70
C GLU A 241 24.29 6.33 -23.54
N GLU A 242 24.11 5.26 -24.30
CA GLU A 242 22.98 4.32 -24.16
C GLU A 242 22.90 3.74 -22.75
N ARG A 243 24.03 3.37 -22.16
CA ARG A 243 24.07 2.91 -20.76
C ARG A 243 23.63 3.99 -19.78
N ARG A 244 24.04 5.26 -19.97
CA ARG A 244 23.57 6.38 -19.14
C ARG A 244 22.06 6.59 -19.27
N LEU A 245 21.52 6.52 -20.49
CA LEU A 245 20.09 6.60 -20.74
C LEU A 245 19.32 5.47 -20.07
N ALA A 246 19.82 4.23 -20.14
CA ALA A 246 19.20 3.09 -19.46
C ALA A 246 19.18 3.28 -17.93
N VAL A 247 20.27 3.81 -17.35
CA VAL A 247 20.34 4.13 -15.91
C VAL A 247 19.35 5.24 -15.55
N ALA A 248 19.22 6.29 -16.37
CA ALA A 248 18.26 7.37 -16.14
C ALA A 248 16.80 6.83 -16.17
N LEU A 249 16.48 5.99 -17.16
CA LEU A 249 15.16 5.36 -17.26
C LEU A 249 14.86 4.40 -16.10
N ALA A 250 15.86 3.62 -15.67
CA ALA A 250 15.74 2.80 -14.45
C ALA A 250 15.53 3.67 -13.20
N SER A 251 16.12 4.86 -13.13
CA SER A 251 15.87 5.81 -12.03
C SER A 251 14.43 6.33 -12.04
N TYR A 252 13.88 6.65 -13.21
CA TYR A 252 12.46 7.04 -13.34
C TYR A 252 11.51 5.91 -12.92
N ALA A 253 11.81 4.66 -13.32
CA ALA A 253 11.06 3.50 -12.85
C ALA A 253 11.14 3.37 -11.32
N GLY A 254 12.30 3.63 -10.72
CA GLY A 254 12.48 3.63 -9.25
C GLY A 254 11.64 4.67 -8.54
N ILE A 255 11.59 5.90 -9.06
CA ILE A 255 10.75 6.99 -8.53
C ILE A 255 9.26 6.59 -8.62
N ALA A 256 8.82 6.06 -9.77
CA ALA A 256 7.44 5.62 -9.95
C ALA A 256 7.06 4.51 -8.97
N LEU A 257 7.93 3.51 -8.76
CA LEU A 257 7.73 2.44 -7.79
C LEU A 257 7.70 2.95 -6.34
N GLY A 258 8.59 3.88 -5.99
CA GLY A 258 8.60 4.51 -4.68
C GLY A 258 7.30 5.26 -4.39
N ASN A 259 6.81 6.03 -5.36
CA ASN A 259 5.54 6.75 -5.26
C ASN A 259 4.34 5.80 -5.11
N LEU A 260 4.31 4.69 -5.87
CA LEU A 260 3.26 3.68 -5.76
C LEU A 260 3.21 3.06 -4.36
N ARG A 261 4.35 2.56 -3.87
CA ARG A 261 4.45 1.95 -2.52
C ARG A 261 4.04 2.91 -1.42
N ARG A 262 4.44 4.18 -1.53
CA ARG A 262 4.05 5.20 -0.57
C ARG A 262 2.54 5.41 -0.53
N LEU A 263 1.89 5.50 -1.69
CA LEU A 263 0.44 5.65 -1.79
C LEU A 263 -0.33 4.43 -1.27
N GLU A 264 0.17 3.23 -1.49
CA GLU A 264 -0.41 2.00 -0.95
C GLU A 264 -0.32 1.98 0.58
N LEU A 265 0.82 2.36 1.13
CA LEU A 265 1.00 2.48 2.58
C LEU A 265 0.10 3.55 3.19
N GLU A 266 0.01 4.73 2.57
CA GLU A 266 -0.89 5.81 3.02
C GLU A 266 -2.37 5.35 3.02
N ARG A 267 -2.80 4.64 1.98
CA ARG A 267 -4.17 4.08 1.91
C ARG A 267 -4.43 3.04 3.00
N SER A 268 -3.47 2.16 3.25
CA SER A 268 -3.57 1.18 4.33
C SER A 268 -3.69 1.85 5.70
N LEU A 269 -2.85 2.85 5.98
CA LEU A 269 -2.91 3.62 7.23
C LEU A 269 -4.23 4.39 7.40
N VAL A 270 -4.73 5.00 6.31
CA VAL A 270 -6.03 5.70 6.35
C VAL A 270 -7.17 4.72 6.66
N ALA A 271 -7.17 3.53 6.03
CA ALA A 271 -8.18 2.51 6.30
C ALA A 271 -8.13 2.03 7.75
N GLU A 272 -6.94 1.81 8.32
CA GLU A 272 -6.77 1.43 9.71
C GLU A 272 -7.26 2.52 10.68
N LEU A 273 -6.90 3.78 10.42
CA LEU A 273 -7.38 4.92 11.21
C LEU A 273 -8.90 5.07 11.14
N GLN A 274 -9.51 4.88 9.99
CA GLN A 274 -10.96 4.91 9.84
C GLN A 274 -11.64 3.82 10.66
N GLN A 275 -11.11 2.60 10.62
CA GLN A 275 -11.62 1.49 11.41
C GLN A 275 -11.54 1.77 12.93
N MET A 276 -10.43 2.35 13.40
CA MET A 276 -10.29 2.78 14.80
C MET A 276 -11.29 3.87 15.18
N LEU A 277 -11.53 4.85 14.29
CA LEU A 277 -12.50 5.92 14.54
C LEU A 277 -13.93 5.40 14.60
N ASP A 278 -14.31 4.46 13.74
CA ASP A 278 -15.64 3.86 13.74
C ASP A 278 -15.85 3.04 15.00
N LEU A 279 -14.89 2.21 15.40
CA LEU A 279 -14.91 1.48 16.66
C LEU A 279 -15.07 2.43 17.85
N ARG A 280 -14.36 3.55 17.89
CA ARG A 280 -14.48 4.56 18.95
C ARG A 280 -15.86 5.24 18.99
N ARG A 281 -16.48 5.47 17.81
CA ARG A 281 -17.84 6.04 17.74
C ARG A 281 -18.87 5.06 18.29
N ASP A 282 -18.79 3.80 17.89
CA ASP A 282 -19.71 2.76 18.37
C ASP A 282 -19.58 2.57 19.89
N LEU A 283 -18.36 2.63 20.41
CA LEU A 283 -18.05 2.68 21.83
C LEU A 283 -18.82 3.82 22.54
N MET A 284 -18.64 5.04 22.06
CA MET A 284 -19.28 6.21 22.68
C MET A 284 -20.81 6.15 22.62
N ALA A 285 -21.35 5.62 21.54
CA ALA A 285 -22.79 5.41 21.39
C ALA A 285 -23.33 4.37 22.40
N SER A 286 -22.65 3.22 22.51
CA SER A 286 -23.00 2.15 23.45
C SER A 286 -22.92 2.62 24.90
N VAL A 287 -21.83 3.26 25.30
CA VAL A 287 -21.63 3.84 26.63
C VAL A 287 -22.73 4.84 26.96
N SER A 288 -23.05 5.75 26.05
CA SER A 288 -24.08 6.77 26.24
C SER A 288 -25.47 6.13 26.47
N HIS A 289 -25.77 5.05 25.73
CA HIS A 289 -27.03 4.33 25.89
C HIS A 289 -27.11 3.61 27.25
N GLU A 290 -26.03 2.92 27.63
CA GLU A 290 -25.97 2.17 28.88
C GLU A 290 -25.97 3.07 30.15
N LEU A 291 -25.40 4.29 30.05
CA LEU A 291 -25.50 5.30 31.11
C LEU A 291 -26.90 5.92 31.23
N ARG A 292 -27.55 6.18 30.09
CA ARG A 292 -28.86 6.88 30.07
C ARG A 292 -29.95 6.05 30.74
N THR A 293 -29.96 4.74 30.57
CA THR A 293 -31.02 3.86 31.06
C THR A 293 -31.12 3.84 32.59
N PRO A 294 -30.05 3.50 33.37
CA PRO A 294 -30.15 3.55 34.85
C PRO A 294 -30.39 4.97 35.36
N LEU A 295 -29.80 5.98 34.71
CA LEU A 295 -30.02 7.39 35.06
C LEU A 295 -31.47 7.79 34.89
N THR A 296 -32.14 7.39 33.79
CA THR A 296 -33.58 7.65 33.60
C THR A 296 -34.44 6.94 34.67
N CYS A 297 -34.07 5.70 35.04
CA CYS A 297 -34.76 4.99 36.11
C CYS A 297 -34.61 5.68 37.48
N VAL A 298 -33.37 6.09 37.83
CA VAL A 298 -33.12 6.83 39.09
C VAL A 298 -33.91 8.13 39.11
N SER A 299 -33.88 8.93 38.04
CA SER A 299 -34.63 10.18 37.95
C SER A 299 -36.12 9.96 37.99
N GLY A 300 -36.66 8.96 37.27
CA GLY A 300 -38.08 8.66 37.22
C GLY A 300 -38.63 8.19 38.57
N PHE A 301 -37.94 7.28 39.28
CA PHE A 301 -38.34 6.84 40.59
C PHE A 301 -38.24 7.97 41.63
N ALA A 302 -37.20 8.79 41.59
CA ALA A 302 -37.06 9.95 42.47
C ALA A 302 -38.15 10.99 42.24
N GLU A 303 -38.51 11.29 40.99
CA GLU A 303 -39.60 12.21 40.63
C GLU A 303 -40.96 11.66 41.06
N THR A 304 -41.22 10.36 40.87
CA THR A 304 -42.46 9.71 41.31
C THR A 304 -42.57 9.77 42.81
N LEU A 305 -41.51 9.43 43.55
CA LEU A 305 -41.44 9.49 45.00
C LEU A 305 -41.73 10.92 45.51
N ARG A 306 -41.13 11.93 44.86
CA ARG A 306 -41.32 13.34 45.20
C ARG A 306 -42.75 13.82 44.92
N ALA A 307 -43.33 13.46 43.77
CA ALA A 307 -44.64 13.93 43.34
C ALA A 307 -45.81 13.29 44.10
N HIS A 308 -45.63 12.06 44.54
CA HIS A 308 -46.72 11.24 45.11
C HIS A 308 -46.43 10.79 46.53
N TRP A 309 -45.48 11.45 47.24
CA TRP A 309 -45.03 11.05 48.59
C TRP A 309 -46.17 10.71 49.54
N ASP A 310 -47.16 11.60 49.65
CA ASP A 310 -48.26 11.46 50.58
C ASP A 310 -49.31 10.39 50.15
N ALA A 311 -49.32 10.03 48.86
CA ALA A 311 -50.24 9.05 48.31
C ALA A 311 -49.67 7.61 48.33
N LEU A 312 -48.38 7.44 48.54
CA LEU A 312 -47.69 6.17 48.55
C LEU A 312 -47.66 5.58 49.96
N SER A 313 -47.85 4.28 50.05
CA SER A 313 -47.62 3.51 51.30
C SER A 313 -46.10 3.46 51.63
N ASP A 314 -45.77 3.14 52.86
CA ASP A 314 -44.38 3.02 53.31
C ASP A 314 -43.62 1.90 52.54
N ASP A 315 -44.30 0.80 52.20
CA ASP A 315 -43.75 -0.29 51.40
C ASP A 315 -43.42 0.18 49.96
N GLU A 316 -44.28 0.98 49.30
CA GLU A 316 -44.06 1.54 47.99
C GLU A 316 -42.92 2.58 47.99
N ARG A 317 -42.85 3.41 49.05
CA ARG A 317 -41.72 4.35 49.21
C ARG A 317 -40.39 3.61 49.31
N MET A 318 -40.36 2.56 50.15
CA MET A 318 -39.16 1.74 50.32
C MET A 318 -38.78 1.03 49.03
N MET A 319 -39.74 0.48 48.28
CA MET A 319 -39.51 -0.13 47.00
C MET A 319 -38.90 0.86 46.01
N PHE A 320 -39.34 2.12 45.93
CA PHE A 320 -38.75 3.13 45.08
C PHE A 320 -37.33 3.51 45.51
N VAL A 321 -37.09 3.63 46.81
CA VAL A 321 -35.74 3.87 47.34
C VAL A 321 -34.79 2.73 46.98
N ASP A 322 -35.24 1.47 47.15
CA ASP A 322 -34.43 0.29 46.75
C ASP A 322 -34.10 0.27 45.24
N LYS A 323 -35.05 0.65 44.39
CA LYS A 323 -34.86 0.78 42.96
C LYS A 323 -33.82 1.87 42.61
N ILE A 324 -33.91 3.03 43.29
CA ILE A 324 -32.92 4.11 43.13
C ILE A 324 -31.54 3.65 43.55
N CYS A 325 -31.41 3.01 44.69
CA CYS A 325 -30.12 2.48 45.18
C CYS A 325 -29.56 1.44 44.23
N HIS A 326 -30.40 0.51 43.76
CA HIS A 326 -29.99 -0.52 42.82
C HIS A 326 -29.42 0.06 41.51
N HIS A 327 -30.15 0.97 40.83
CA HIS A 327 -29.70 1.58 39.60
C HIS A 327 -28.51 2.55 39.77
N SER A 328 -28.37 3.15 40.95
CA SER A 328 -27.20 3.95 41.30
C SER A 328 -25.96 3.08 41.47
N ALA A 329 -26.08 1.88 42.03
CA ALA A 329 -24.97 0.92 42.11
C ALA A 329 -24.59 0.39 40.72
N GLU A 330 -25.58 0.06 39.86
CA GLU A 330 -25.33 -0.33 38.46
C GLU A 330 -24.54 0.75 37.69
N LEU A 331 -24.88 2.03 37.89
CA LEU A 331 -24.20 3.16 37.29
C LEU A 331 -22.75 3.28 37.79
N GLY A 332 -22.52 3.09 39.09
CA GLY A 332 -21.19 3.07 39.70
C GLY A 332 -20.30 1.98 39.08
N ASP A 333 -20.82 0.76 39.00
CA ASP A 333 -20.10 -0.37 38.36
C ASP A 333 -19.77 -0.13 36.91
N LEU A 334 -20.66 0.56 36.16
CA LEU A 334 -20.43 0.89 34.77
C LEU A 334 -19.28 1.92 34.62
N VAL A 335 -19.29 2.97 35.45
CA VAL A 335 -18.24 3.99 35.47
C VAL A 335 -16.88 3.37 35.82
N GLU A 336 -16.83 2.48 36.83
CA GLU A 336 -15.58 1.80 37.17
C GLU A 336 -15.03 0.96 36.00
N ARG A 337 -15.89 0.19 35.33
CA ARG A 337 -15.47 -0.59 34.13
C ARG A 337 -14.94 0.29 33.00
N LEU A 338 -15.54 1.47 32.80
CA LEU A 338 -15.05 2.43 31.78
C LEU A 338 -13.70 3.02 32.19
N LEU A 339 -13.48 3.34 33.45
CA LEU A 339 -12.19 3.82 33.95
C LEU A 339 -11.11 2.74 33.81
N ASP A 340 -11.42 1.50 34.19
CA ASP A 340 -10.50 0.38 34.01
C ASP A 340 -10.13 0.18 32.52
N PHE A 341 -11.13 0.21 31.64
CA PHE A 341 -10.91 0.08 30.20
C PHE A 341 -10.00 1.22 29.66
N SER A 342 -10.23 2.44 30.09
CA SER A 342 -9.40 3.59 29.73
C SER A 342 -7.96 3.46 30.25
N GLN A 343 -7.75 2.89 31.44
CA GLN A 343 -6.41 2.62 31.97
C GLN A 343 -5.68 1.52 31.20
N VAL A 344 -6.42 0.49 30.79
CA VAL A 344 -5.91 -0.58 29.92
C VAL A 344 -5.46 -0.04 28.57
N GLU A 345 -6.32 0.73 27.90
CA GLU A 345 -5.96 1.35 26.60
C GLU A 345 -4.71 2.25 26.71
N ALA A 346 -4.58 2.96 27.84
CA ALA A 346 -3.42 3.81 28.09
C ALA A 346 -2.15 3.02 28.51
N GLY A 347 -2.22 1.69 28.64
CA GLY A 347 -1.12 0.86 29.14
C GLY A 347 -0.72 1.16 30.59
N ARG A 348 -1.64 1.71 31.39
CA ARG A 348 -1.41 2.20 32.77
C ARG A 348 -1.98 1.31 33.85
N LEU A 349 -2.50 0.13 33.49
CA LEU A 349 -3.02 -0.79 34.49
C LEU A 349 -1.83 -1.46 35.21
N ASP A 350 -1.52 -0.99 36.40
CA ASP A 350 -0.49 -1.56 37.26
C ASP A 350 -1.08 -2.65 38.15
N ALA A 351 -0.43 -3.82 38.23
CA ALA A 351 -0.88 -4.95 39.03
C ALA A 351 0.10 -5.24 40.16
N GLY A 352 -0.39 -5.29 41.37
CA GLY A 352 0.35 -5.70 42.54
C GLY A 352 0.42 -7.23 42.67
N ILE A 353 1.19 -7.89 41.78
CA ILE A 353 1.29 -9.35 41.71
C ILE A 353 1.91 -9.93 42.97
N ARG A 354 1.15 -10.81 43.67
CA ARG A 354 1.58 -11.51 44.88
C ARG A 354 0.89 -12.90 44.97
N PRO A 355 1.38 -13.81 45.80
CA PRO A 355 0.69 -15.08 46.03
C PRO A 355 -0.70 -14.84 46.60
N VAL A 356 -1.71 -15.44 45.99
CA VAL A 356 -3.13 -15.38 46.40
C VAL A 356 -3.66 -16.81 46.49
N GLU A 357 -4.33 -17.12 47.59
CA GLU A 357 -5.04 -18.37 47.80
C GLU A 357 -6.28 -18.44 46.90
N LEU A 358 -6.21 -19.28 45.86
CA LEU A 358 -7.20 -19.31 44.78
C LEU A 358 -8.58 -19.74 45.27
N ARG A 359 -8.66 -20.86 46.05
CA ARG A 359 -9.92 -21.38 46.58
C ARG A 359 -10.65 -20.33 47.45
N ALA A 360 -9.90 -19.70 48.36
CA ALA A 360 -10.49 -18.71 49.27
C ALA A 360 -11.06 -17.48 48.52
N GLU A 361 -10.37 -17.06 47.44
CA GLU A 361 -10.84 -15.91 46.65
C GLU A 361 -12.06 -16.27 45.78
N ILE A 362 -12.12 -17.50 45.24
CA ILE A 362 -13.31 -18.00 44.53
C ILE A 362 -14.52 -18.08 45.48
N GLU A 363 -14.36 -18.70 46.65
CA GLU A 363 -15.43 -18.81 47.65
C GLU A 363 -15.92 -17.44 48.12
N ALA A 364 -15.01 -16.48 48.38
CA ALA A 364 -15.35 -15.11 48.72
C ALA A 364 -16.13 -14.40 47.62
N THR A 365 -15.76 -14.63 46.36
CA THR A 365 -16.42 -14.01 45.19
C THR A 365 -17.83 -14.62 45.01
N VAL A 366 -17.99 -15.93 45.12
CA VAL A 366 -19.30 -16.59 45.04
C VAL A 366 -20.22 -16.10 46.17
N ALA A 367 -19.72 -15.96 47.42
CA ALA A 367 -20.45 -15.43 48.52
C ALA A 367 -20.91 -13.97 48.30
N ALA A 368 -20.06 -13.14 47.74
CA ALA A 368 -20.38 -11.75 47.39
C ALA A 368 -21.46 -11.63 46.30
N LEU A 369 -21.54 -12.60 45.39
CA LEU A 369 -22.56 -12.70 44.35
C LEU A 369 -23.86 -13.39 44.85
N GLY A 370 -24.00 -13.60 46.13
CA GLY A 370 -25.11 -14.33 46.79
C GLY A 370 -26.50 -14.10 46.18
N PRO A 371 -26.97 -12.85 45.96
CA PRO A 371 -28.27 -12.61 45.33
C PRO A 371 -28.43 -13.19 43.92
N LEU A 372 -27.38 -13.23 43.14
CA LEU A 372 -27.35 -13.82 41.76
C LEU A 372 -27.26 -15.35 41.79
N MET A 373 -26.78 -15.92 42.89
CA MET A 373 -26.54 -17.36 43.07
C MET A 373 -27.70 -18.07 43.82
N VAL A 374 -28.72 -17.33 44.25
CA VAL A 374 -29.86 -17.92 44.95
C VAL A 374 -30.53 -19.00 44.10
N GLY A 375 -30.63 -20.22 44.66
CA GLY A 375 -31.25 -21.37 43.99
C GLY A 375 -30.41 -22.03 42.93
N ARG A 376 -29.10 -21.67 42.80
CA ARG A 376 -28.14 -22.29 41.87
C ARG A 376 -27.12 -23.10 42.64
N PRO A 377 -26.89 -24.36 42.28
CA PRO A 377 -25.74 -25.11 42.77
C PRO A 377 -24.44 -24.51 42.20
N VAL A 378 -23.49 -24.17 43.07
CA VAL A 378 -22.13 -23.75 42.61
C VAL A 378 -21.16 -24.83 43.11
N GLU A 379 -20.58 -25.54 42.19
CA GLU A 379 -19.60 -26.59 42.46
C GLU A 379 -18.19 -25.99 42.36
N ILE A 380 -17.41 -26.08 43.47
CA ILE A 380 -16.04 -25.52 43.51
C ILE A 380 -15.07 -26.68 43.71
N ASP A 381 -14.34 -26.99 42.68
CA ASP A 381 -13.27 -27.99 42.67
C ASP A 381 -11.92 -27.35 42.30
N VAL A 382 -11.11 -27.09 43.34
CA VAL A 382 -9.84 -26.35 43.19
C VAL A 382 -8.71 -27.14 43.80
N GLU A 383 -7.83 -27.66 42.96
CA GLU A 383 -6.61 -28.35 43.38
C GLU A 383 -5.44 -27.37 43.55
N ALA A 384 -5.38 -26.31 42.70
CA ALA A 384 -4.33 -25.29 42.76
C ALA A 384 -4.50 -24.42 44.02
N SER A 385 -3.57 -24.52 44.97
CA SER A 385 -3.70 -23.83 46.26
C SER A 385 -3.38 -22.34 46.20
N SER A 386 -2.38 -21.91 45.38
CA SER A 386 -1.97 -20.51 45.30
C SER A 386 -1.53 -20.13 43.89
N VAL A 387 -1.80 -18.88 43.51
CA VAL A 387 -1.46 -18.31 42.19
C VAL A 387 -0.76 -16.97 42.38
N MET A 388 0.08 -16.55 41.41
CA MET A 388 0.65 -15.21 41.35
C MET A 388 -0.36 -14.27 40.67
N ALA A 389 -1.02 -13.41 41.46
CA ALA A 389 -2.05 -12.51 40.94
C ALA A 389 -2.12 -11.20 41.72
N ASP A 390 -2.72 -10.20 41.11
CA ASP A 390 -3.32 -9.08 41.87
C ASP A 390 -4.70 -9.49 42.39
N LYS A 391 -4.88 -9.37 43.68
CA LYS A 391 -6.13 -9.82 44.37
C LYS A 391 -7.37 -9.09 43.85
N VAL A 392 -7.28 -7.81 43.53
CA VAL A 392 -8.41 -7.01 43.03
C VAL A 392 -8.74 -7.41 41.58
N LEU A 393 -7.76 -7.54 40.74
CA LEU A 393 -7.94 -7.95 39.31
C LEU A 393 -8.47 -9.40 39.24
N LEU A 394 -7.95 -10.31 40.07
CA LEU A 394 -8.46 -11.69 40.16
C LEU A 394 -9.94 -11.72 40.58
N ARG A 395 -10.32 -10.96 41.61
CA ARG A 395 -11.71 -10.86 42.05
C ARG A 395 -12.60 -10.29 40.95
N ARG A 396 -12.17 -9.24 40.24
CA ARG A 396 -12.89 -8.65 39.10
C ARG A 396 -13.06 -9.66 37.97
N THR A 397 -12.01 -10.44 37.63
CA THR A 397 -12.06 -11.53 36.67
C THR A 397 -13.12 -12.57 37.03
N LEU A 398 -13.06 -13.10 38.27
CA LEU A 398 -14.02 -14.07 38.77
C LEU A 398 -15.45 -13.53 38.80
N THR A 399 -15.64 -12.29 39.26
CA THR A 399 -16.95 -11.63 39.30
C THR A 399 -17.56 -11.53 37.90
N ASN A 400 -16.77 -11.13 36.89
CA ASN A 400 -17.25 -11.04 35.52
C ASN A 400 -17.66 -12.42 34.97
N LEU A 401 -16.81 -13.44 35.13
CA LEU A 401 -17.09 -14.78 34.63
C LEU A 401 -18.29 -15.42 35.33
N LEU A 402 -18.36 -15.38 36.67
CA LEU A 402 -19.44 -15.93 37.44
C LEU A 402 -20.78 -15.20 37.22
N SER A 403 -20.77 -13.87 37.12
CA SER A 403 -21.97 -13.11 36.80
C SER A 403 -22.48 -13.39 35.39
N ASN A 404 -21.58 -13.61 34.41
CA ASN A 404 -21.96 -14.04 33.08
C ASN A 404 -22.57 -15.45 33.09
N ALA A 405 -21.95 -16.41 33.76
CA ALA A 405 -22.48 -17.75 33.93
C ALA A 405 -23.92 -17.73 34.56
N ALA A 406 -24.13 -16.87 35.53
CA ALA A 406 -25.45 -16.72 36.15
C ALA A 406 -26.48 -16.02 35.24
N LYS A 407 -26.08 -15.07 34.43
CA LYS A 407 -26.96 -14.32 33.51
C LYS A 407 -27.39 -15.12 32.29
N TYR A 408 -26.51 -15.95 31.74
CA TYR A 408 -26.74 -16.63 30.49
C TYR A 408 -27.18 -18.09 30.63
N SER A 409 -27.24 -18.60 31.84
CA SER A 409 -27.85 -19.90 32.16
C SER A 409 -29.21 -19.74 32.84
N ASP A 410 -30.09 -20.75 32.66
CA ASP A 410 -31.40 -20.75 33.29
C ASP A 410 -31.31 -20.82 34.82
N PRO A 411 -32.29 -20.25 35.58
CA PRO A 411 -32.34 -20.39 37.01
C PRO A 411 -32.36 -21.88 37.44
N GLY A 412 -31.52 -22.22 38.43
CA GLY A 412 -31.40 -23.59 38.95
C GLY A 412 -30.39 -24.49 38.23
N ARG A 413 -29.83 -24.05 37.08
CA ARG A 413 -28.73 -24.76 36.44
C ARG A 413 -27.42 -24.59 37.22
N PRO A 414 -26.58 -25.64 37.33
CA PRO A 414 -25.33 -25.57 38.06
C PRO A 414 -24.29 -24.68 37.36
N ILE A 415 -23.41 -24.07 38.15
CA ILE A 415 -22.19 -23.41 37.70
C ILE A 415 -21.02 -24.16 38.33
N ALA A 416 -20.09 -24.65 37.52
CA ALA A 416 -18.91 -25.34 38.00
C ALA A 416 -17.65 -24.42 37.86
N VAL A 417 -16.91 -24.33 38.99
CA VAL A 417 -15.61 -23.62 39.00
C VAL A 417 -14.52 -24.63 39.29
N ARG A 418 -13.62 -24.83 38.35
CA ARG A 418 -12.50 -25.76 38.49
C ARG A 418 -11.19 -25.00 38.48
N GLY A 419 -10.25 -25.41 39.31
CA GLY A 419 -8.91 -24.84 39.40
C GLY A 419 -7.87 -25.93 39.51
N PHE A 420 -7.03 -26.12 38.49
CA PHE A 420 -6.03 -27.17 38.44
C PHE A 420 -4.72 -26.69 37.80
N VAL A 421 -3.66 -27.46 37.99
CA VAL A 421 -2.34 -27.15 37.37
C VAL A 421 -2.20 -27.88 36.03
N SER A 422 -1.92 -27.14 34.97
CA SER A 422 -1.69 -27.68 33.64
C SER A 422 -0.55 -26.93 32.97
N GLY A 423 0.43 -27.66 32.44
CA GLY A 423 1.56 -27.06 31.72
C GLY A 423 2.44 -26.07 32.50
N GLY A 424 2.46 -26.20 33.85
CA GLY A 424 3.26 -25.31 34.72
C GLY A 424 2.57 -24.00 35.11
N VAL A 425 1.27 -23.84 34.78
CA VAL A 425 0.44 -22.70 35.15
C VAL A 425 -0.84 -23.21 35.86
N ALA A 426 -1.46 -22.38 36.68
CA ALA A 426 -2.79 -22.64 37.20
C ALA A 426 -3.83 -22.29 36.13
N ARG A 427 -4.73 -23.23 35.81
CA ARG A 427 -5.87 -23.01 34.93
C ARG A 427 -7.16 -22.96 35.79
N VAL A 428 -7.92 -21.92 35.58
CA VAL A 428 -9.24 -21.74 36.26
C VAL A 428 -10.32 -21.74 35.20
N GLU A 429 -11.34 -22.57 35.38
CA GLU A 429 -12.47 -22.72 34.47
C GLU A 429 -13.75 -22.37 35.19
N VAL A 430 -14.62 -21.61 34.51
CA VAL A 430 -16.00 -21.34 34.94
C VAL A 430 -16.92 -21.88 33.86
N ALA A 431 -17.64 -22.97 34.18
CA ALA A 431 -18.53 -23.62 33.23
C ALA A 431 -19.98 -23.35 33.61
N ASP A 432 -20.81 -23.06 32.63
CA ASP A 432 -22.24 -22.86 32.72
C ASP A 432 -23.00 -23.78 31.75
N GLU A 433 -24.25 -24.07 32.05
CA GLU A 433 -25.19 -24.79 31.18
C GLU A 433 -26.20 -23.81 30.53
N GLY A 434 -25.69 -22.75 29.95
CA GLY A 434 -26.48 -21.68 29.34
C GLY A 434 -26.75 -21.85 27.85
N THR A 435 -27.03 -20.73 27.19
CA THR A 435 -27.37 -20.69 25.75
C THR A 435 -26.21 -21.06 24.83
N GLY A 436 -24.97 -21.01 25.31
CA GLY A 436 -23.75 -21.25 24.55
C GLY A 436 -23.52 -20.25 23.41
N LEU A 437 -22.39 -20.40 22.73
CA LEU A 437 -21.92 -19.55 21.63
C LEU A 437 -21.64 -20.42 20.39
N THR A 438 -21.78 -19.85 19.21
CA THR A 438 -21.26 -20.46 17.97
C THR A 438 -19.72 -20.30 17.91
N ALA A 439 -19.03 -21.01 17.01
CA ALA A 439 -17.58 -20.89 16.85
C ALA A 439 -17.15 -19.44 16.54
N ASP A 440 -17.83 -18.78 15.61
CA ASP A 440 -17.58 -17.37 15.25
C ASP A 440 -17.83 -16.40 16.41
N GLU A 441 -18.85 -16.70 17.25
CA GLU A 441 -19.17 -15.94 18.45
C GLU A 441 -18.13 -16.14 19.56
N ALA A 442 -17.61 -17.36 19.69
CA ALA A 442 -16.56 -17.69 20.66
C ALA A 442 -15.23 -17.01 20.35
N GLU A 443 -14.83 -16.96 19.07
CA GLU A 443 -13.64 -16.22 18.65
C GLU A 443 -13.68 -14.73 19.03
N ARG A 444 -14.87 -14.14 18.98
CA ARG A 444 -15.10 -12.72 19.26
C ARG A 444 -15.54 -12.41 20.68
N ALA A 445 -15.73 -13.42 21.52
CA ALA A 445 -16.29 -13.25 22.86
C ALA A 445 -15.50 -12.28 23.77
N PHE A 446 -14.19 -12.16 23.53
CA PHE A 446 -13.29 -11.26 24.25
C PHE A 446 -13.06 -9.91 23.54
N ASP A 447 -13.68 -9.67 22.38
CA ASP A 447 -13.59 -8.38 21.70
C ASP A 447 -14.32 -7.30 22.50
N PRO A 448 -13.75 -6.11 22.66
CA PRO A 448 -14.42 -5.01 23.34
C PRO A 448 -15.77 -4.68 22.66
N PHE A 449 -16.83 -4.49 23.50
CA PHE A 449 -18.20 -4.13 23.08
C PHE A 449 -18.94 -5.17 22.25
N TRP A 450 -18.33 -6.32 21.99
CA TRP A 450 -18.99 -7.38 21.24
C TRP A 450 -20.09 -8.06 22.10
N ARG A 451 -21.20 -8.39 21.44
CA ARG A 451 -22.34 -9.12 22.05
C ARG A 451 -22.93 -10.09 21.03
N ALA A 452 -23.29 -11.27 21.44
CA ALA A 452 -23.98 -12.24 20.59
C ALA A 452 -25.33 -11.68 20.10
N SER A 453 -25.60 -11.78 18.79
CA SER A 453 -26.81 -11.19 18.18
C SER A 453 -28.12 -11.68 18.76
N ARG A 454 -28.16 -12.92 19.26
CA ARG A 454 -29.31 -13.54 19.92
C ARG A 454 -29.60 -12.94 21.32
N VAL A 455 -28.58 -12.38 21.96
CA VAL A 455 -28.69 -11.76 23.28
C VAL A 455 -29.10 -10.28 23.14
N ALA A 456 -28.83 -9.65 22.03
CA ALA A 456 -29.25 -8.27 21.78
C ALA A 456 -30.77 -8.10 21.68
N THR A 457 -31.52 -9.15 21.36
CA THR A 457 -33.00 -9.18 21.27
C THR A 457 -33.67 -9.54 22.62
N ASN A 458 -32.97 -10.16 23.53
CA ASN A 458 -33.49 -10.45 24.88
C ASN A 458 -33.01 -9.35 25.82
N SER A 459 -33.85 -8.99 26.80
CA SER A 459 -33.69 -7.94 27.83
C SER A 459 -32.43 -8.06 28.73
N LEU A 460 -31.49 -8.94 28.41
CA LEU A 460 -30.23 -9.11 29.14
C LEU A 460 -29.27 -7.96 28.78
N ARG A 461 -29.14 -7.01 29.72
CA ARG A 461 -28.29 -5.81 29.58
C ARG A 461 -26.81 -6.14 29.78
N GLY A 462 -25.92 -5.46 29.04
CA GLY A 462 -24.49 -5.56 29.25
C GLY A 462 -23.68 -4.77 28.21
N THR A 463 -22.62 -4.12 28.66
CA THR A 463 -21.75 -3.25 27.85
C THR A 463 -20.89 -3.98 26.82
N GLY A 464 -20.74 -5.29 26.90
CA GLY A 464 -19.72 -6.02 26.13
C GLY A 464 -18.28 -5.79 26.60
N LEU A 465 -18.07 -5.06 27.71
CA LEU A 465 -16.73 -4.78 28.26
C LEU A 465 -16.22 -5.86 29.22
N GLY A 466 -17.13 -6.64 29.84
CA GLY A 466 -16.75 -7.55 30.91
C GLY A 466 -15.71 -8.59 30.53
N LEU A 467 -15.90 -9.28 29.40
CA LEU A 467 -14.93 -10.29 28.92
C LEU A 467 -13.67 -9.67 28.35
N ALA A 468 -13.76 -8.53 27.69
CA ALA A 468 -12.59 -7.78 27.23
C ALA A 468 -11.69 -7.35 28.39
N LEU A 469 -12.29 -6.86 29.49
CA LEU A 469 -11.54 -6.53 30.70
C LEU A 469 -10.96 -7.79 31.37
N VAL A 470 -11.67 -8.93 31.36
CA VAL A 470 -11.13 -10.21 31.84
C VAL A 470 -9.84 -10.57 31.09
N LYS A 471 -9.84 -10.47 29.76
CA LYS A 471 -8.65 -10.73 28.93
C LYS A 471 -7.48 -9.83 29.35
N GLU A 472 -7.74 -8.55 29.53
CA GLU A 472 -6.69 -7.58 29.89
C GLU A 472 -6.19 -7.76 31.33
N TYR A 473 -7.09 -8.00 32.30
CA TYR A 473 -6.68 -8.28 33.67
C TYR A 473 -5.79 -9.52 33.73
N VAL A 474 -6.20 -10.59 33.05
CA VAL A 474 -5.44 -11.84 33.02
C VAL A 474 -4.08 -11.63 32.31
N ARG A 475 -4.05 -10.88 31.22
CA ARG A 475 -2.80 -10.54 30.50
C ARG A 475 -1.82 -9.78 31.40
N VAL A 476 -2.30 -8.78 32.14
CA VAL A 476 -1.46 -8.00 33.08
C VAL A 476 -0.96 -8.87 34.23
N MET A 477 -1.72 -9.89 34.62
CA MET A 477 -1.28 -10.89 35.59
C MET A 477 -0.39 -11.99 35.01
N GLY A 478 -0.03 -11.91 33.72
CA GLY A 478 0.90 -12.86 33.07
C GLY A 478 0.24 -14.16 32.60
N GLY A 479 -1.09 -14.17 32.44
CA GLY A 479 -1.88 -15.31 31.98
C GLY A 479 -2.52 -15.09 30.62
N ASP A 480 -3.36 -16.05 30.21
CA ASP A 480 -4.13 -16.04 28.98
C ASP A 480 -5.55 -16.53 29.22
N VAL A 481 -6.50 -16.21 28.30
CA VAL A 481 -7.92 -16.57 28.39
C VAL A 481 -8.31 -17.47 27.22
N SER A 482 -9.30 -18.35 27.47
CA SER A 482 -9.89 -19.16 26.42
C SER A 482 -11.38 -19.40 26.69
N VAL A 483 -12.14 -19.78 25.66
CA VAL A 483 -13.53 -20.18 25.76
C VAL A 483 -13.79 -21.42 24.92
N GLU A 484 -14.52 -22.35 25.46
CA GLU A 484 -15.09 -23.53 24.80
C GLU A 484 -16.59 -23.47 24.95
N SER A 485 -17.36 -23.52 23.86
CA SER A 485 -18.81 -23.35 23.93
C SER A 485 -19.51 -24.05 22.77
N GLU A 486 -20.69 -24.59 23.04
CA GLU A 486 -21.59 -25.12 22.03
C GLU A 486 -23.00 -24.54 22.21
N PRO A 487 -23.65 -24.10 21.11
CA PRO A 487 -25.02 -23.57 21.20
C PRO A 487 -25.99 -24.53 21.87
N GLY A 488 -26.67 -24.06 22.93
CA GLY A 488 -27.64 -24.83 23.70
C GLY A 488 -27.03 -25.82 24.72
N ARG A 489 -25.72 -25.88 24.85
CA ARG A 489 -25.04 -26.74 25.84
C ARG A 489 -24.31 -25.97 26.94
N GLY A 490 -24.12 -24.65 26.73
CA GLY A 490 -23.43 -23.78 27.66
C GLY A 490 -22.03 -23.41 27.23
N SER A 491 -21.28 -22.77 28.12
CA SER A 491 -19.94 -22.28 27.87
C SER A 491 -18.99 -22.60 29.01
N THR A 492 -17.74 -22.82 28.70
CA THR A 492 -16.62 -22.90 29.65
C THR A 492 -15.63 -21.79 29.34
N PHE A 493 -15.60 -20.78 30.18
CA PHE A 493 -14.61 -19.73 30.13
C PHE A 493 -13.41 -20.07 31.00
N ALA A 494 -12.23 -20.01 30.50
CA ALA A 494 -11.02 -20.36 31.23
C ALA A 494 -9.98 -19.26 31.19
N PHE A 495 -9.18 -19.16 32.23
CA PHE A 495 -7.99 -18.32 32.26
C PHE A 495 -6.85 -19.03 32.98
N THR A 496 -5.62 -18.62 32.66
CA THR A 496 -4.40 -19.14 33.26
C THR A 496 -3.71 -18.08 34.10
N LEU A 497 -3.00 -18.51 35.15
CA LEU A 497 -2.18 -17.63 35.99
C LEU A 497 -0.84 -18.33 36.31
N PRO A 498 0.25 -17.57 36.51
CA PRO A 498 1.51 -18.12 36.94
C PRO A 498 1.40 -18.71 38.36
N LEU A 499 2.08 -19.81 38.60
CA LEU A 499 2.24 -20.38 39.95
C LEU A 499 3.33 -19.61 40.70
N PRO A 500 3.26 -19.54 42.05
CA PRO A 500 4.36 -19.09 42.86
C PRO A 500 5.61 -19.96 42.55
N ALA A 501 6.77 -19.34 42.37
CA ALA A 501 7.99 -20.10 42.27
C ALA A 501 8.13 -20.93 43.56
N SER A 502 8.19 -22.24 43.44
CA SER A 502 8.51 -23.09 44.57
C SER A 502 9.85 -22.62 45.12
N LEU A 503 9.84 -22.09 46.37
CA LEU A 503 11.09 -21.86 47.07
C LEU A 503 11.83 -23.21 47.11
N PRO A 504 13.08 -23.29 46.70
CA PRO A 504 13.83 -24.49 46.93
C PRO A 504 13.89 -24.72 48.43
N VAL A 505 13.43 -25.89 48.84
CA VAL A 505 13.48 -26.39 50.22
C VAL A 505 14.96 -26.57 50.63
#